data_4cc7b350ceb93d937c931b6f27759a09
#
_entry.id   4cc7b350ceb93d937c931b6f27759a09
#
_cell.length_a   1.000
_cell.length_b   1.000
_cell.length_c   1.000
_cell.angle_alpha   90.00
_cell.angle_beta   90.00
_cell.angle_gamma   90.00
#
_symmetry.space_group_name_H-M   'P 1'
#
loop_
_entity.id
_entity.type
_entity.pdbx_description
1 polymer ?
#
loop_
_entity_poly.entity_id
_entity_poly.type
_entity_poly.pdbx_seq_one_letter_code
_entity_poly.pdbx_strand_id
1 'polypeptide(L)'
;MTEKLEITEKRFDEINEKLTDINVINDQEQYKSLMKELKNLTPIIEKYRMYKTARSDFEEAEQMLSDGGLDKDFKEIVQEQYESNKKLMDEYTDELKILLLPKDPDDDRNVIIEIRGGAGGEEAALFANSMFRMYSMYAQTKGWKTEVISSNPTELGGYKEISFSVEGEGVYAKLKYESGVHRVQRVPETEAQGRIQTSTITVAVLPEVEEVDVEINPADLEFQTYRSSGAGGQHINKTESAIRIIHHPTGVVVECQEERSQYKNKDKAMKMLYSKLYEAKLNSKIAAERKIQVGTGDRSERIRTYNYPQSRVTDHRIGLTLYKLEQFMNGDCDEVFDALAIADRTAKLAAGGND
;
A
#
# COMPACT_ATOMS: atom_id res chain seq x y z
N MET A 1 -6.54 -27.06 -5.49
CA MET A 1 -5.28 -26.32 -5.74
C MET A 1 -4.75 -26.60 -7.15
N THR A 2 -4.52 -27.83 -7.53
CA THR A 2 -3.93 -28.23 -8.84
C THR A 2 -4.74 -27.70 -10.03
N GLU A 3 -6.06 -27.79 -10.00
CA GLU A 3 -6.95 -27.28 -11.06
C GLU A 3 -6.82 -25.75 -11.24
N LYS A 4 -6.73 -25.00 -10.13
CA LYS A 4 -6.49 -23.54 -10.20
C LYS A 4 -5.14 -23.23 -10.84
N LEU A 5 -4.09 -24.00 -10.51
CA LEU A 5 -2.74 -23.80 -11.06
C LEU A 5 -2.69 -24.12 -12.57
N GLU A 6 -3.40 -25.14 -13.03
CA GLU A 6 -3.51 -25.46 -14.47
C GLU A 6 -4.21 -24.35 -15.26
N ILE A 7 -5.28 -23.78 -14.69
CA ILE A 7 -5.97 -22.62 -15.29
C ILE A 7 -5.02 -21.41 -15.33
N THR A 8 -4.27 -21.19 -14.26
CA THR A 8 -3.30 -20.09 -14.17
C THR A 8 -2.16 -20.26 -15.19
N GLU A 9 -1.68 -21.50 -15.40
CA GLU A 9 -0.65 -21.79 -16.41
C GLU A 9 -1.16 -21.54 -17.84
N LYS A 10 -2.38 -21.97 -18.18
CA LYS A 10 -3.00 -21.65 -19.46
C LYS A 10 -3.13 -20.14 -19.67
N ARG A 11 -3.54 -19.43 -18.63
CA ARG A 11 -3.66 -17.97 -18.71
C ARG A 11 -2.30 -17.30 -18.93
N PHE A 12 -1.25 -17.78 -18.28
CA PHE A 12 0.12 -17.30 -18.46
C PHE A 12 0.60 -17.50 -19.91
N ASP A 13 0.33 -18.67 -20.49
CA ASP A 13 0.72 -18.96 -21.88
C ASP A 13 -0.09 -18.11 -22.87
N GLU A 14 -1.40 -17.90 -22.64
CA GLU A 14 -2.23 -16.98 -23.44
C GLU A 14 -1.71 -15.54 -23.40
N ILE A 15 -1.24 -15.06 -22.24
CA ILE A 15 -0.68 -13.71 -22.11
C ILE A 15 0.62 -13.60 -22.90
N ASN A 16 1.50 -14.60 -22.80
CA ASN A 16 2.74 -14.62 -23.58
C ASN A 16 2.46 -14.60 -25.09
N GLU A 17 1.46 -15.34 -25.57
CA GLU A 17 1.04 -15.31 -26.95
C GLU A 17 0.49 -13.94 -27.35
N LYS A 18 -0.39 -13.35 -26.56
CA LYS A 18 -0.95 -12.01 -26.82
C LYS A 18 0.10 -10.90 -26.83
N LEU A 19 1.12 -10.99 -26.02
CA LEU A 19 2.21 -10.01 -25.99
C LEU A 19 3.08 -10.05 -27.25
N THR A 20 2.96 -11.09 -28.09
CA THR A 20 3.61 -11.16 -29.41
C THR A 20 2.75 -10.56 -30.55
N ASP A 21 1.48 -10.24 -30.28
CA ASP A 21 0.58 -9.65 -31.28
C ASP A 21 0.87 -8.16 -31.47
N ILE A 22 1.08 -7.77 -32.74
CA ILE A 22 1.37 -6.37 -33.13
C ILE A 22 0.23 -5.41 -32.69
N ASN A 23 -1.02 -5.86 -32.71
CA ASN A 23 -2.16 -5.03 -32.29
C ASN A 23 -2.09 -4.71 -30.81
N VAL A 24 -1.69 -5.66 -29.97
CA VAL A 24 -1.51 -5.48 -28.51
C VAL A 24 -0.30 -4.59 -28.21
N ILE A 25 0.79 -4.74 -28.97
CA ILE A 25 1.99 -3.90 -28.81
C ILE A 25 1.69 -2.42 -29.11
N ASN A 26 0.78 -2.14 -30.04
CA ASN A 26 0.38 -0.78 -30.39
C ASN A 26 -0.63 -0.16 -29.39
N ASP A 27 -1.29 -0.96 -28.57
CA ASP A 27 -2.18 -0.53 -27.51
C ASP A 27 -1.40 -0.49 -26.17
N GLN A 28 -0.90 0.69 -25.82
CA GLN A 28 -0.08 0.88 -24.60
C GLN A 28 -0.79 0.49 -23.31
N GLU A 29 -2.10 0.74 -23.19
CA GLU A 29 -2.83 0.41 -21.97
C GLU A 29 -3.03 -1.10 -21.84
N GLN A 30 -3.43 -1.75 -22.92
CA GLN A 30 -3.59 -3.20 -22.95
C GLN A 30 -2.25 -3.92 -22.74
N TYR A 31 -1.18 -3.45 -23.39
CA TYR A 31 0.16 -4.01 -23.22
C TYR A 31 0.64 -3.89 -21.78
N LYS A 32 0.49 -2.71 -21.15
CA LYS A 32 0.88 -2.47 -19.75
C LYS A 32 0.09 -3.35 -18.78
N SER A 33 -1.21 -3.52 -19.02
CA SER A 33 -2.08 -4.38 -18.21
C SER A 33 -1.64 -5.85 -18.29
N LEU A 34 -1.39 -6.37 -19.50
CA LEU A 34 -0.93 -7.76 -19.71
C LEU A 34 0.47 -7.99 -19.11
N MET A 35 1.39 -7.02 -19.23
CA MET A 35 2.71 -7.11 -18.62
C MET A 35 2.64 -7.14 -17.08
N LYS A 36 1.72 -6.37 -16.49
CA LYS A 36 1.48 -6.40 -15.04
C LYS A 36 0.92 -7.76 -14.61
N GLU A 37 -0.04 -8.31 -15.36
CA GLU A 37 -0.60 -9.64 -15.11
C GLU A 37 0.49 -10.72 -15.25
N LEU A 38 1.30 -10.67 -16.30
CA LEU A 38 2.42 -11.60 -16.51
C LEU A 38 3.42 -11.58 -15.35
N LYS A 39 3.84 -10.38 -14.91
CA LYS A 39 4.74 -10.20 -13.78
C LYS A 39 4.17 -10.86 -12.50
N ASN A 40 2.86 -10.78 -12.29
CA ASN A 40 2.20 -11.39 -11.15
C ASN A 40 2.13 -12.91 -11.23
N LEU A 41 1.93 -13.47 -12.42
CA LEU A 41 1.81 -14.91 -12.63
C LEU A 41 3.15 -15.63 -12.72
N THR A 42 4.22 -14.96 -13.18
CA THR A 42 5.57 -15.55 -13.36
C THR A 42 6.05 -16.34 -12.13
N PRO A 43 6.09 -15.76 -10.90
CA PRO A 43 6.59 -16.50 -9.75
C PRO A 43 5.74 -17.73 -9.38
N ILE A 44 4.42 -17.67 -9.65
CA ILE A 44 3.51 -18.79 -9.42
C ILE A 44 3.83 -19.93 -10.40
N ILE A 45 3.99 -19.59 -11.68
CA ILE A 45 4.21 -20.59 -12.74
C ILE A 45 5.61 -21.21 -12.65
N GLU A 46 6.64 -20.41 -12.33
CA GLU A 46 7.99 -20.95 -12.11
C GLU A 46 7.99 -21.96 -10.97
N LYS A 47 7.37 -21.64 -9.84
CA LYS A 47 7.27 -22.55 -8.70
C LYS A 47 6.40 -23.77 -9.03
N TYR A 48 5.31 -23.60 -9.76
CA TYR A 48 4.47 -24.72 -10.19
C TYR A 48 5.19 -25.67 -11.15
N ARG A 49 6.02 -25.16 -12.05
CA ARG A 49 6.87 -25.99 -12.92
C ARG A 49 7.90 -26.80 -12.12
N MET A 50 8.53 -26.18 -11.10
CA MET A 50 9.40 -26.90 -10.16
C MET A 50 8.66 -28.00 -9.41
N TYR A 51 7.44 -27.72 -8.93
CA TYR A 51 6.57 -28.71 -8.30
C TYR A 51 6.24 -29.87 -9.24
N LYS A 52 5.89 -29.60 -10.52
CA LYS A 52 5.60 -30.66 -11.51
C LYS A 52 6.83 -31.56 -11.77
N THR A 53 8.02 -30.97 -11.86
CA THR A 53 9.27 -31.74 -12.03
C THR A 53 9.52 -32.61 -10.82
N ALA A 54 9.50 -32.05 -9.60
CA ALA A 54 9.69 -32.82 -8.37
C ALA A 54 8.66 -33.95 -8.20
N ARG A 55 7.41 -33.70 -8.62
CA ARG A 55 6.34 -34.70 -8.61
C ARG A 55 6.60 -35.82 -9.62
N SER A 56 7.03 -35.49 -10.85
CA SER A 56 7.40 -36.50 -11.86
C SER A 56 8.55 -37.38 -11.40
N ASP A 57 9.59 -36.75 -10.82
CA ASP A 57 10.76 -37.47 -10.31
C ASP A 57 10.39 -38.35 -9.10
N PHE A 58 9.48 -37.89 -8.26
CA PHE A 58 8.94 -38.67 -7.13
C PHE A 58 8.14 -39.88 -7.61
N GLU A 59 7.21 -39.70 -8.57
CA GLU A 59 6.39 -40.77 -9.14
C GLU A 59 7.27 -41.81 -9.86
N GLU A 60 8.33 -41.38 -10.56
CA GLU A 60 9.32 -42.27 -11.19
C GLU A 60 10.11 -43.09 -10.16
N ALA A 61 10.60 -42.43 -9.10
CA ALA A 61 11.31 -43.11 -8.02
C ALA A 61 10.41 -44.11 -7.27
N GLU A 62 9.14 -43.77 -7.03
CA GLU A 62 8.14 -44.64 -6.42
C GLU A 62 7.88 -45.88 -7.28
N GLN A 63 7.75 -45.71 -8.59
CA GLN A 63 7.57 -46.82 -9.53
C GLN A 63 8.79 -47.72 -9.56
N MET A 64 10.02 -47.18 -9.61
CA MET A 64 11.26 -47.95 -9.57
C MET A 64 11.39 -48.76 -8.28
N LEU A 65 11.00 -48.20 -7.14
CA LEU A 65 11.02 -48.92 -5.86
C LEU A 65 9.99 -50.03 -5.78
N SER A 66 8.80 -49.85 -6.45
CA SER A 66 7.73 -50.83 -6.44
C SER A 66 7.95 -51.99 -7.41
N ASP A 67 8.60 -51.77 -8.56
CA ASP A 67 8.85 -52.77 -9.58
C ASP A 67 9.84 -53.83 -9.13
N GLY A 68 10.67 -53.52 -8.14
CA GLY A 68 11.65 -54.47 -7.57
C GLY A 68 12.80 -54.78 -8.53
N GLY A 69 13.74 -55.60 -8.07
CA GLY A 69 14.84 -56.04 -8.92
C GLY A 69 16.06 -55.09 -8.95
N LEU A 70 16.02 -54.01 -8.17
CA LEU A 70 17.12 -53.07 -8.07
C LEU A 70 18.27 -53.67 -7.27
N ASP A 71 19.52 -53.43 -7.72
CA ASP A 71 20.69 -53.68 -6.94
C ASP A 71 20.71 -52.83 -5.66
N LYS A 72 21.39 -53.33 -4.60
CA LYS A 72 21.35 -52.69 -3.28
C LYS A 72 21.79 -51.23 -3.32
N ASP A 73 22.90 -50.94 -4.00
CA ASP A 73 23.47 -49.60 -4.11
C ASP A 73 22.55 -48.65 -4.89
N PHE A 74 21.93 -49.18 -5.96
CA PHE A 74 20.98 -48.41 -6.76
C PHE A 74 19.66 -48.14 -6.02
N LYS A 75 19.21 -49.11 -5.21
CA LYS A 75 18.02 -48.93 -4.35
C LYS A 75 18.21 -47.83 -3.33
N GLU A 76 19.41 -47.72 -2.72
CA GLU A 76 19.72 -46.61 -1.78
C GLU A 76 19.65 -45.24 -2.46
N ILE A 77 20.16 -45.11 -3.69
CA ILE A 77 20.09 -43.87 -4.48
C ILE A 77 18.64 -43.50 -4.80
N VAL A 78 17.83 -44.46 -5.27
CA VAL A 78 16.43 -44.23 -5.60
C VAL A 78 15.61 -43.87 -4.34
N GLN A 79 15.92 -44.48 -3.21
CA GLN A 79 15.31 -44.16 -1.93
C GLN A 79 15.64 -42.73 -1.49
N GLU A 80 16.89 -42.29 -1.64
CA GLU A 80 17.30 -40.91 -1.34
C GLU A 80 16.60 -39.91 -2.27
N GLN A 81 16.48 -40.23 -3.57
CA GLN A 81 15.71 -39.40 -4.52
C GLN A 81 14.23 -39.30 -4.15
N TYR A 82 13.61 -40.41 -3.76
CA TYR A 82 12.23 -40.47 -3.30
C TYR A 82 11.98 -39.53 -2.09
N GLU A 83 12.85 -39.64 -1.05
CA GLU A 83 12.72 -38.82 0.15
C GLU A 83 12.99 -37.35 -0.12
N SER A 84 14.00 -37.04 -0.94
CA SER A 84 14.34 -35.67 -1.33
C SER A 84 13.22 -35.02 -2.14
N ASN A 85 12.69 -35.69 -3.16
CA ASN A 85 11.62 -35.15 -3.98
C ASN A 85 10.32 -34.99 -3.21
N LYS A 86 10.01 -35.91 -2.29
CA LYS A 86 8.88 -35.77 -1.37
C LYS A 86 8.96 -34.50 -0.54
N LYS A 87 10.13 -34.23 0.04
CA LYS A 87 10.37 -33.01 0.81
C LYS A 87 10.24 -31.74 -0.05
N LEU A 88 10.80 -31.75 -1.27
CA LEU A 88 10.67 -30.64 -2.21
C LEU A 88 9.21 -30.39 -2.63
N MET A 89 8.42 -31.43 -2.82
CA MET A 89 6.99 -31.31 -3.13
C MET A 89 6.22 -30.63 -1.98
N ASP A 90 6.50 -31.02 -0.75
CA ASP A 90 5.88 -30.42 0.43
C ASP A 90 6.26 -28.94 0.55
N GLU A 91 7.55 -28.62 0.42
CA GLU A 91 8.05 -27.23 0.41
C GLU A 91 7.41 -26.38 -0.70
N TYR A 92 7.40 -26.87 -1.94
CA TYR A 92 6.79 -26.15 -3.07
C TYR A 92 5.28 -26.03 -2.92
N THR A 93 4.61 -27.02 -2.33
CA THR A 93 3.17 -26.94 -2.05
C THR A 93 2.86 -25.81 -1.07
N ASP A 94 3.65 -25.65 -0.02
CA ASP A 94 3.44 -24.59 0.97
C ASP A 94 3.77 -23.21 0.39
N GLU A 95 4.82 -23.10 -0.42
CA GLU A 95 5.13 -21.87 -1.13
C GLU A 95 4.03 -21.50 -2.15
N LEU A 96 3.51 -22.46 -2.90
CA LEU A 96 2.41 -22.24 -3.85
C LEU A 96 1.12 -21.80 -3.15
N LYS A 97 0.81 -22.33 -1.98
CA LYS A 97 -0.33 -21.85 -1.16
C LYS A 97 -0.18 -20.36 -0.84
N ILE A 98 1.04 -19.92 -0.50
CA ILE A 98 1.34 -18.53 -0.20
C ILE A 98 1.22 -17.65 -1.46
N LEU A 99 1.76 -18.12 -2.58
CA LEU A 99 1.73 -17.39 -3.86
C LEU A 99 0.32 -17.26 -4.45
N LEU A 100 -0.56 -18.22 -4.17
CA LEU A 100 -1.96 -18.21 -4.61
C LEU A 100 -2.88 -17.35 -3.74
N LEU A 101 -2.40 -16.81 -2.62
CA LEU A 101 -3.18 -15.84 -1.84
C LEU A 101 -3.50 -14.62 -2.70
N PRO A 102 -4.73 -14.11 -2.61
CA PRO A 102 -5.09 -12.91 -3.34
C PRO A 102 -4.16 -11.77 -2.91
N LYS A 103 -3.44 -11.22 -3.89
CA LYS A 103 -2.64 -10.01 -3.67
C LYS A 103 -3.58 -8.83 -3.43
N ASP A 104 -3.22 -7.98 -2.51
CA ASP A 104 -3.88 -6.71 -2.32
C ASP A 104 -3.67 -5.86 -3.58
N PRO A 105 -4.72 -5.35 -4.24
CA PRO A 105 -4.58 -4.55 -5.45
C PRO A 105 -3.75 -3.28 -5.22
N ASP A 106 -3.65 -2.83 -3.97
CA ASP A 106 -2.91 -1.64 -3.58
C ASP A 106 -1.41 -1.91 -3.32
N ASP A 107 -0.97 -3.18 -3.25
CA ASP A 107 0.41 -3.57 -2.91
C ASP A 107 1.50 -2.93 -3.79
N ASP A 108 1.19 -2.66 -5.06
CA ASP A 108 2.12 -2.04 -6.03
C ASP A 108 2.05 -0.49 -6.03
N ARG A 109 1.20 0.11 -5.20
CA ARG A 109 0.99 1.56 -5.18
C ARG A 109 2.07 2.28 -4.40
N ASN A 110 2.30 3.53 -4.76
CA ASN A 110 3.00 4.49 -3.92
C ASN A 110 2.18 4.77 -2.66
N VAL A 111 2.80 5.36 -1.65
CA VAL A 111 2.11 5.67 -0.41
C VAL A 111 2.31 7.13 0.01
N ILE A 112 1.33 7.63 0.75
CA ILE A 112 1.45 8.84 1.55
C ILE A 112 1.50 8.40 3.00
N ILE A 113 2.57 8.75 3.70
CA ILE A 113 2.73 8.48 5.12
C ILE A 113 2.46 9.77 5.88
N GLU A 114 1.54 9.70 6.85
CA GLU A 114 1.25 10.79 7.77
C GLU A 114 1.65 10.39 9.17
N ILE A 115 2.47 11.22 9.81
CA ILE A 115 2.90 11.03 11.20
C ILE A 115 2.40 12.21 12.02
N ARG A 116 1.68 11.92 13.11
CA ARG A 116 1.17 12.94 14.02
C ARG A 116 1.62 12.67 15.44
N GLY A 117 2.03 13.73 16.15
CA GLY A 117 2.27 13.66 17.58
C GLY A 117 0.98 13.30 18.32
N GLY A 118 1.07 12.31 19.22
CA GLY A 118 0.00 11.89 20.10
C GLY A 118 0.22 12.40 21.53
N ALA A 119 0.11 11.51 22.52
CA ALA A 119 0.37 11.85 23.91
C ALA A 119 1.87 12.04 24.17
N GLY A 120 2.27 13.19 24.73
CA GLY A 120 3.68 13.47 25.09
C GLY A 120 4.17 14.87 24.72
N GLY A 121 3.32 15.69 24.09
CA GLY A 121 3.65 17.08 23.76
C GLY A 121 4.87 17.18 22.84
N GLU A 122 5.86 17.99 23.22
CA GLU A 122 7.07 18.24 22.42
C GLU A 122 7.89 16.96 22.17
N GLU A 123 7.94 16.03 23.15
CA GLU A 123 8.64 14.76 22.99
C GLU A 123 7.99 13.87 21.92
N ALA A 124 6.66 13.91 21.80
CA ALA A 124 5.95 13.22 20.70
C ALA A 124 6.32 13.83 19.35
N ALA A 125 6.47 15.15 19.27
CA ALA A 125 6.89 15.84 18.05
C ALA A 125 8.34 15.50 17.66
N LEU A 126 9.26 15.42 18.61
CA LEU A 126 10.64 14.98 18.38
C LEU A 126 10.69 13.51 17.94
N PHE A 127 9.83 12.66 18.50
CA PHE A 127 9.76 11.27 18.08
C PHE A 127 9.16 11.14 16.68
N ALA A 128 8.19 11.97 16.29
CA ALA A 128 7.68 12.03 14.93
C ALA A 128 8.78 12.33 13.90
N ASN A 129 9.70 13.27 14.22
CA ASN A 129 10.87 13.53 13.39
C ASN A 129 11.81 12.31 13.31
N SER A 130 12.05 11.64 14.43
CA SER A 130 12.88 10.42 14.45
C SER A 130 12.29 9.32 13.57
N MET A 131 10.97 9.15 13.56
CA MET A 131 10.28 8.18 12.72
C MET A 131 10.30 8.58 11.24
N PHE A 132 10.09 9.85 10.93
CA PHE A 132 10.25 10.36 9.56
C PHE A 132 11.64 10.06 9.00
N ARG A 133 12.68 10.34 9.78
CA ARG A 133 14.06 10.00 9.42
C ARG A 133 14.24 8.50 9.19
N MET A 134 13.72 7.65 10.06
CA MET A 134 13.79 6.20 9.94
C MET A 134 13.17 5.72 8.62
N TYR A 135 11.94 6.16 8.31
CA TYR A 135 11.29 5.79 7.04
C TYR A 135 12.04 6.33 5.83
N SER A 136 12.57 7.54 5.90
CA SER A 136 13.37 8.11 4.80
C SER A 136 14.66 7.33 4.55
N MET A 137 15.34 6.88 5.60
CA MET A 137 16.54 6.04 5.49
C MET A 137 16.19 4.65 4.94
N TYR A 138 15.09 4.05 5.43
CA TYR A 138 14.60 2.79 4.88
C TYR A 138 14.26 2.90 3.39
N ALA A 139 13.53 3.94 2.99
CA ALA A 139 13.22 4.21 1.58
C ALA A 139 14.49 4.34 0.73
N GLN A 140 15.50 5.05 1.25
CA GLN A 140 16.79 5.18 0.56
C GLN A 140 17.49 3.83 0.37
N THR A 141 17.47 2.94 1.36
CA THR A 141 18.07 1.58 1.22
C THR A 141 17.36 0.75 0.17
N LYS A 142 16.06 0.98 -0.05
CA LYS A 142 15.25 0.30 -1.08
C LYS A 142 15.30 0.98 -2.46
N GLY A 143 15.98 2.12 -2.57
CA GLY A 143 16.01 2.91 -3.81
C GLY A 143 14.68 3.63 -4.09
N TRP A 144 13.84 3.81 -3.08
CA TRP A 144 12.57 4.55 -3.19
C TRP A 144 12.81 6.05 -3.04
N LYS A 145 11.99 6.84 -3.74
CA LYS A 145 12.00 8.30 -3.64
C LYS A 145 11.06 8.76 -2.53
N THR A 146 11.50 9.74 -1.74
CA THR A 146 10.68 10.37 -0.70
C THR A 146 10.55 11.87 -0.97
N GLU A 147 9.33 12.42 -0.80
CA GLU A 147 9.06 13.85 -0.95
C GLU A 147 8.11 14.33 0.15
N VAL A 148 8.48 15.42 0.83
CA VAL A 148 7.63 16.01 1.87
C VAL A 148 6.50 16.80 1.23
N ILE A 149 5.26 16.43 1.51
CA ILE A 149 4.05 17.10 1.03
C ILE A 149 3.69 18.27 1.94
N SER A 150 3.64 18.02 3.25
CA SER A 150 3.34 19.06 4.23
C SER A 150 4.01 18.76 5.57
N SER A 151 4.32 19.80 6.33
CA SER A 151 4.89 19.65 7.66
C SER A 151 4.48 20.80 8.58
N ASN A 152 4.32 20.48 9.86
CA ASN A 152 4.08 21.44 10.93
C ASN A 152 5.21 21.28 11.96
N PRO A 153 6.37 21.96 11.78
CA PRO A 153 7.53 21.83 12.65
C PRO A 153 7.30 22.51 13.99
N THR A 154 8.02 22.05 15.02
CA THR A 154 8.11 22.70 16.34
C THR A 154 9.43 23.42 16.50
N GLU A 155 9.52 24.32 17.50
CA GLU A 155 10.72 25.13 17.78
C GLU A 155 11.95 24.26 18.11
N LEU A 156 11.74 23.08 18.70
CA LEU A 156 12.80 22.14 19.05
C LEU A 156 13.16 21.14 17.93
N GLY A 157 12.68 21.36 16.70
CA GLY A 157 13.03 20.53 15.55
C GLY A 157 12.20 19.23 15.43
N GLY A 158 11.09 19.13 16.16
CA GLY A 158 10.10 18.07 16.00
C GLY A 158 9.05 18.41 14.95
N TYR A 159 8.11 17.49 14.72
CA TYR A 159 6.92 17.71 13.89
C TYR A 159 5.65 17.41 14.70
N LYS A 160 4.74 18.39 14.81
CA LYS A 160 3.37 18.12 15.29
C LYS A 160 2.65 17.20 14.32
N GLU A 161 2.86 17.44 13.03
CA GLU A 161 2.37 16.64 11.92
C GLU A 161 3.35 16.73 10.76
N ILE A 162 3.59 15.63 10.07
CA ILE A 162 4.34 15.59 8.83
C ILE A 162 3.69 14.57 7.89
N SER A 163 3.51 14.96 6.62
CA SER A 163 3.03 14.10 5.54
C SER A 163 4.05 14.09 4.41
N PHE A 164 4.40 12.90 3.92
CA PHE A 164 5.35 12.72 2.84
C PHE A 164 4.96 11.54 1.96
N SER A 165 5.28 11.62 0.67
CA SER A 165 5.13 10.52 -0.27
C SER A 165 6.35 9.60 -0.24
N VAL A 166 6.12 8.32 -0.51
CA VAL A 166 7.15 7.34 -0.82
C VAL A 166 6.78 6.64 -2.12
N GLU A 167 7.65 6.80 -3.13
CA GLU A 167 7.42 6.30 -4.48
C GLU A 167 8.43 5.19 -4.82
N GLY A 168 7.93 4.06 -5.30
CA GLY A 168 8.75 2.94 -5.70
C GLY A 168 7.97 1.63 -5.84
N GLU A 169 8.64 0.56 -6.20
CA GLU A 169 8.02 -0.74 -6.40
C GLU A 169 7.72 -1.42 -5.05
N GLY A 170 6.46 -1.85 -4.86
CA GLY A 170 6.03 -2.62 -3.69
C GLY A 170 6.08 -1.84 -2.36
N VAL A 171 6.01 -0.52 -2.41
CA VAL A 171 6.09 0.35 -1.22
C VAL A 171 4.94 0.06 -0.27
N TYR A 172 3.69 0.03 -0.76
CA TYR A 172 2.53 -0.25 0.07
C TYR A 172 2.57 -1.64 0.68
N ALA A 173 2.99 -2.66 -0.09
CA ALA A 173 3.11 -4.04 0.40
C ALA A 173 4.00 -4.16 1.65
N LYS A 174 5.06 -3.34 1.74
CA LYS A 174 5.99 -3.32 2.87
C LYS A 174 5.51 -2.43 4.02
N LEU A 175 4.96 -1.26 3.72
CA LEU A 175 4.69 -0.22 4.71
C LEU A 175 3.25 -0.23 5.26
N LYS A 176 2.29 -0.91 4.62
CA LYS A 176 0.88 -0.98 5.06
C LYS A 176 0.70 -1.41 6.52
N TYR A 177 1.62 -2.20 7.04
CA TYR A 177 1.60 -2.66 8.43
C TYR A 177 2.12 -1.63 9.44
N GLU A 178 2.61 -0.48 8.98
CA GLU A 178 3.11 0.59 9.86
C GLU A 178 2.00 1.51 10.38
N SER A 179 0.78 1.37 9.88
CA SER A 179 -0.37 2.13 10.35
C SER A 179 -0.75 1.76 11.77
N GLY A 180 -0.88 2.77 12.63
CA GLY A 180 -1.26 2.61 14.03
C GLY A 180 -0.52 3.51 15.00
N VAL A 181 -0.58 3.16 16.28
CA VAL A 181 0.06 3.91 17.37
C VAL A 181 1.45 3.36 17.68
N HIS A 182 2.47 4.20 17.55
CA HIS A 182 3.85 3.89 17.92
C HIS A 182 4.18 4.55 19.25
N ARG A 183 4.76 3.78 20.18
CA ARG A 183 5.08 4.23 21.52
C ARG A 183 6.58 4.29 21.75
N VAL A 184 7.09 5.41 22.22
CA VAL A 184 8.50 5.58 22.62
C VAL A 184 8.64 5.64 24.12
N GLN A 185 9.70 5.05 24.64
CA GLN A 185 10.15 5.13 26.03
C GLN A 185 11.61 5.56 26.02
N ARG A 186 11.86 6.81 26.35
CA ARG A 186 13.22 7.38 26.48
C ARG A 186 13.22 8.53 27.48
N VAL A 187 14.41 8.97 27.90
CA VAL A 187 14.58 10.24 28.59
C VAL A 187 14.50 11.32 27.52
N PRO A 188 13.49 12.23 27.55
CA PRO A 188 13.38 13.30 26.56
C PRO A 188 14.58 14.25 26.64
N GLU A 189 14.96 14.87 25.53
CA GLU A 189 15.95 15.95 25.52
C GLU A 189 15.52 17.17 26.37
N THR A 190 14.23 17.32 26.58
CA THR A 190 13.60 18.38 27.40
C THR A 190 13.52 18.04 28.89
N GLU A 191 13.93 16.85 29.30
CA GLU A 191 13.81 16.38 30.70
C GLU A 191 15.12 16.61 31.47
N ALA A 192 15.11 17.56 32.39
CA ALA A 192 16.30 17.90 33.16
C ALA A 192 16.63 16.90 34.29
N GLN A 193 15.67 16.08 34.74
CA GLN A 193 15.84 15.14 35.88
C GLN A 193 16.14 13.68 35.43
N GLY A 194 16.33 13.45 34.16
CA GLY A 194 16.67 12.10 33.62
C GLY A 194 15.55 11.08 33.76
N ARG A 195 14.30 11.49 33.93
CA ARG A 195 13.16 10.58 34.05
C ARG A 195 12.75 10.03 32.67
N ILE A 196 12.53 8.70 32.59
CA ILE A 196 12.00 8.04 31.40
C ILE A 196 10.54 8.48 31.25
N GLN A 197 10.22 9.03 30.07
CA GLN A 197 8.85 9.37 29.69
C GLN A 197 8.34 8.41 28.61
N THR A 198 7.03 8.31 28.52
CA THR A 198 6.35 7.50 27.51
C THR A 198 5.52 8.43 26.64
N SER A 199 5.89 8.53 25.37
CA SER A 199 5.19 9.33 24.37
C SER A 199 4.67 8.45 23.24
N THR A 200 3.68 8.95 22.52
CA THR A 200 3.08 8.25 21.37
C THR A 200 2.98 9.16 20.17
N ILE A 201 3.07 8.54 19.02
CA ILE A 201 2.71 9.11 17.73
C ILE A 201 1.73 8.18 17.04
N THR A 202 1.00 8.70 16.09
CA THR A 202 0.16 7.93 15.16
C THR A 202 0.77 7.98 13.77
N VAL A 203 0.79 6.85 13.11
CA VAL A 203 1.23 6.71 11.72
C VAL A 203 0.05 6.23 10.89
N ALA A 204 -0.24 6.89 9.79
CA ALA A 204 -1.16 6.40 8.78
C ALA A 204 -0.39 6.18 7.47
N VAL A 205 -0.58 5.03 6.85
CA VAL A 205 -0.01 4.68 5.54
C VAL A 205 -1.16 4.54 4.56
N LEU A 206 -1.29 5.51 3.68
CA LEU A 206 -2.38 5.61 2.73
C LEU A 206 -1.86 5.28 1.34
N PRO A 207 -2.47 4.33 0.61
CA PRO A 207 -2.09 4.10 -0.78
C PRO A 207 -2.43 5.35 -1.60
N GLU A 208 -1.57 5.67 -2.57
CA GLU A 208 -1.86 6.73 -3.52
C GLU A 208 -3.09 6.34 -4.34
N VAL A 209 -4.09 7.21 -4.32
CA VAL A 209 -5.38 6.92 -4.94
C VAL A 209 -5.29 7.16 -6.44
N GLU A 210 -5.66 6.15 -7.23
CA GLU A 210 -5.91 6.34 -8.66
C GLU A 210 -7.10 7.28 -8.87
N GLU A 211 -7.18 7.87 -10.07
CA GLU A 211 -8.27 8.76 -10.45
C GLU A 211 -9.63 8.17 -10.02
N VAL A 212 -10.34 8.92 -9.20
CA VAL A 212 -11.68 8.52 -8.76
C VAL A 212 -12.66 9.01 -9.80
N ASP A 213 -13.29 8.11 -10.52
CA ASP A 213 -14.36 8.47 -11.44
C ASP A 213 -15.47 9.20 -10.69
N VAL A 214 -15.68 10.45 -11.07
CA VAL A 214 -16.80 11.25 -10.59
C VAL A 214 -17.82 11.34 -11.70
N GLU A 215 -18.86 10.51 -11.62
CA GLU A 215 -20.01 10.65 -12.48
C GLU A 215 -20.90 11.77 -11.94
N ILE A 216 -21.12 12.79 -12.78
CA ILE A 216 -22.03 13.88 -12.45
C ILE A 216 -23.35 13.64 -13.22
N ASN A 217 -24.42 13.34 -12.49
CA ASN A 217 -25.72 13.22 -13.09
C ASN A 217 -26.29 14.66 -13.39
N PRO A 218 -26.60 14.99 -14.64
CA PRO A 218 -27.14 16.29 -14.99
C PRO A 218 -28.46 16.67 -14.25
N ALA A 219 -29.22 15.66 -13.81
CA ALA A 219 -30.46 15.89 -13.04
C ALA A 219 -30.22 16.46 -11.64
N ASP A 220 -29.00 16.27 -11.10
CA ASP A 220 -28.61 16.74 -9.77
C ASP A 220 -28.01 18.14 -9.80
N LEU A 221 -27.96 18.78 -10.99
CA LEU A 221 -27.41 20.11 -11.20
C LEU A 221 -28.49 21.15 -11.39
N GLU A 222 -28.42 22.22 -10.62
CA GLU A 222 -29.18 23.43 -10.83
C GLU A 222 -28.28 24.51 -11.44
N PHE A 223 -28.72 25.07 -12.56
CA PHE A 223 -28.01 26.14 -13.26
C PHE A 223 -28.73 27.45 -13.04
N GLN A 224 -28.05 28.43 -12.47
CA GLN A 224 -28.54 29.78 -12.28
C GLN A 224 -27.68 30.73 -13.09
N THR A 225 -28.36 31.62 -13.88
CA THR A 225 -27.70 32.71 -14.60
C THR A 225 -27.87 34.01 -13.86
N TYR A 226 -26.83 34.82 -13.80
CA TYR A 226 -26.87 36.11 -13.16
C TYR A 226 -25.96 37.12 -13.86
N ARG A 227 -26.10 38.41 -13.49
CA ARG A 227 -25.26 39.47 -14.05
C ARG A 227 -23.89 39.46 -13.37
N SER A 228 -22.85 39.53 -14.18
CA SER A 228 -21.48 39.61 -13.66
C SER A 228 -21.31 40.87 -12.81
N SER A 229 -20.61 40.75 -11.68
CA SER A 229 -20.22 41.88 -10.83
C SER A 229 -18.79 42.31 -11.22
N GLY A 230 -18.58 43.61 -11.49
CA GLY A 230 -17.24 44.15 -11.77
C GLY A 230 -17.28 45.51 -12.48
N ALA A 231 -16.12 46.17 -12.54
CA ALA A 231 -15.95 47.41 -13.29
C ALA A 231 -16.02 47.14 -14.79
N GLY A 232 -17.15 47.45 -15.45
CA GLY A 232 -17.33 47.21 -16.89
C GLY A 232 -18.44 48.06 -17.50
N GLY A 233 -18.42 48.16 -18.82
CA GLY A 233 -19.37 48.97 -19.60
C GLY A 233 -20.78 48.35 -19.72
N GLN A 234 -21.63 48.92 -20.60
CA GLN A 234 -23.03 48.55 -20.79
C GLN A 234 -23.31 47.05 -20.99
N HIS A 235 -22.34 46.28 -21.49
CA HIS A 235 -22.52 44.84 -21.73
C HIS A 235 -22.57 44.03 -20.43
N ILE A 236 -21.77 44.36 -19.43
CA ILE A 236 -21.70 43.64 -18.12
C ILE A 236 -22.99 43.87 -17.32
N ASN A 237 -23.60 45.06 -17.44
CA ASN A 237 -24.78 45.42 -16.69
C ASN A 237 -26.11 44.94 -17.32
N LYS A 238 -26.10 44.53 -18.60
CA LYS A 238 -27.30 44.11 -19.32
C LYS A 238 -27.39 42.63 -19.61
N THR A 239 -26.28 41.91 -19.66
CA THR A 239 -26.23 40.50 -20.07
C THR A 239 -25.96 39.59 -18.87
N GLU A 240 -26.79 38.57 -18.68
CA GLU A 240 -26.62 37.54 -17.64
C GLU A 240 -25.68 36.46 -18.15
N SER A 241 -24.37 36.81 -18.21
CA SER A 241 -23.32 35.91 -18.69
C SER A 241 -22.68 35.07 -17.60
N ALA A 242 -22.81 35.44 -16.33
CA ALA A 242 -22.32 34.69 -15.21
C ALA A 242 -23.20 33.48 -14.91
N ILE A 243 -22.56 32.37 -14.53
CA ILE A 243 -23.24 31.12 -14.20
C ILE A 243 -22.83 30.67 -12.79
N ARG A 244 -23.87 30.23 -12.05
CA ARG A 244 -23.73 29.48 -10.81
C ARG A 244 -24.30 28.09 -11.03
N ILE A 245 -23.55 27.07 -10.62
CA ILE A 245 -23.97 25.68 -10.64
C ILE A 245 -24.03 25.19 -9.20
N ILE A 246 -25.14 24.59 -8.84
CA ILE A 246 -25.40 23.99 -7.53
C ILE A 246 -25.53 22.48 -7.74
N HIS A 247 -24.73 21.70 -7.07
CA HIS A 247 -24.85 20.25 -7.03
C HIS A 247 -25.62 19.84 -5.78
N HIS A 248 -26.90 19.48 -5.94
CA HIS A 248 -27.84 19.23 -4.84
C HIS A 248 -27.37 18.15 -3.84
N PRO A 249 -26.85 16.98 -4.27
CA PRO A 249 -26.47 15.92 -3.33
C PRO A 249 -25.35 16.30 -2.37
N THR A 250 -24.38 17.13 -2.80
CA THR A 250 -23.21 17.52 -1.97
C THR A 250 -23.32 18.95 -1.46
N GLY A 251 -24.25 19.77 -1.97
CA GLY A 251 -24.34 21.18 -1.64
C GLY A 251 -23.18 22.04 -2.18
N VAL A 252 -22.33 21.49 -3.05
CA VAL A 252 -21.21 22.24 -3.65
C VAL A 252 -21.75 23.27 -4.63
N VAL A 253 -21.33 24.53 -4.46
CA VAL A 253 -21.64 25.63 -5.34
C VAL A 253 -20.40 26.13 -6.05
N VAL A 254 -20.52 26.36 -7.35
CA VAL A 254 -19.46 26.90 -8.21
C VAL A 254 -19.99 28.06 -9.01
N GLU A 255 -19.23 29.13 -9.09
CA GLU A 255 -19.57 30.35 -9.85
C GLU A 255 -18.45 30.65 -10.85
N CYS A 256 -18.84 31.04 -12.06
CA CYS A 256 -17.91 31.49 -13.09
C CYS A 256 -18.46 32.70 -13.83
N GLN A 257 -17.67 33.79 -13.90
CA GLN A 257 -18.00 35.04 -14.55
C GLN A 257 -16.85 35.66 -15.36
N GLU A 258 -15.82 34.83 -15.70
CA GLU A 258 -14.59 35.30 -16.32
C GLU A 258 -14.74 35.64 -17.81
N GLU A 259 -15.64 34.95 -18.48
CA GLU A 259 -15.83 35.10 -19.92
C GLU A 259 -17.08 35.92 -20.26
N ARG A 260 -17.09 36.56 -21.44
CA ARG A 260 -18.26 37.28 -21.96
C ARG A 260 -19.36 36.35 -22.45
N SER A 261 -19.02 35.09 -22.73
CA SER A 261 -19.92 34.06 -23.25
C SER A 261 -20.46 33.19 -22.11
N GLN A 262 -21.78 33.13 -21.98
CA GLN A 262 -22.45 32.24 -21.03
C GLN A 262 -22.05 30.76 -21.19
N TYR A 263 -21.93 30.29 -22.45
CA TYR A 263 -21.49 28.90 -22.72
C TYR A 263 -20.09 28.62 -22.22
N LYS A 264 -19.13 29.54 -22.44
CA LYS A 264 -17.77 29.37 -21.94
C LYS A 264 -17.71 29.38 -20.41
N ASN A 265 -18.50 30.23 -19.76
CA ASN A 265 -18.60 30.23 -18.31
C ASN A 265 -19.24 28.95 -17.81
N LYS A 266 -20.21 28.37 -18.51
CA LYS A 266 -20.80 27.07 -18.18
C LYS A 266 -19.77 25.95 -18.24
N ASP A 267 -18.98 25.87 -19.32
CA ASP A 267 -17.95 24.85 -19.47
C ASP A 267 -16.87 24.97 -18.40
N LYS A 268 -16.42 26.20 -18.09
CA LYS A 268 -15.45 26.43 -17.00
C LYS A 268 -16.05 26.04 -15.64
N ALA A 269 -17.29 26.47 -15.36
CA ALA A 269 -17.97 26.14 -14.10
C ALA A 269 -18.16 24.63 -13.94
N MET A 270 -18.45 23.87 -15.01
CA MET A 270 -18.52 22.40 -14.99
C MET A 270 -17.17 21.78 -14.66
N LYS A 271 -16.08 22.25 -15.26
CA LYS A 271 -14.72 21.76 -14.92
C LYS A 271 -14.36 22.05 -13.48
N MET A 272 -14.69 23.26 -12.98
CA MET A 272 -14.45 23.61 -11.58
C MET A 272 -15.31 22.76 -10.63
N LEU A 273 -16.56 22.44 -10.98
CA LEU A 273 -17.43 21.57 -10.20
C LEU A 273 -16.84 20.15 -10.15
N TYR A 274 -16.43 19.60 -11.30
CA TYR A 274 -15.79 18.31 -11.38
C TYR A 274 -14.56 18.22 -10.45
N SER A 275 -13.66 19.21 -10.54
CA SER A 275 -12.47 19.26 -9.67
C SER A 275 -12.83 19.30 -8.19
N LYS A 276 -13.81 20.13 -7.78
CA LYS A 276 -14.25 20.21 -6.39
C LYS A 276 -14.90 18.93 -5.88
N LEU A 277 -15.74 18.29 -6.70
CA LEU A 277 -16.36 17.01 -6.33
C LEU A 277 -15.34 15.89 -6.26
N TYR A 278 -14.38 15.87 -7.17
CA TYR A 278 -13.24 14.95 -7.16
C TYR A 278 -12.42 15.09 -5.86
N GLU A 279 -12.01 16.33 -5.51
CA GLU A 279 -11.29 16.59 -4.26
C GLU A 279 -12.10 16.20 -3.03
N ALA A 280 -13.41 16.52 -3.00
CA ALA A 280 -14.27 16.16 -1.86
C ALA A 280 -14.40 14.64 -1.70
N LYS A 281 -14.58 13.90 -2.79
CA LYS A 281 -14.69 12.43 -2.78
C LYS A 281 -13.37 11.80 -2.38
N LEU A 282 -12.25 12.28 -2.90
CA LEU A 282 -10.90 11.86 -2.56
C LEU A 282 -10.61 12.08 -1.07
N ASN A 283 -10.86 13.30 -0.58
CA ASN A 283 -10.64 13.66 0.82
C ASN A 283 -11.50 12.84 1.78
N SER A 284 -12.76 12.55 1.41
CA SER A 284 -13.66 11.73 2.22
C SER A 284 -13.17 10.28 2.32
N LYS A 285 -12.67 9.70 1.22
CA LYS A 285 -12.08 8.36 1.19
C LYS A 285 -10.83 8.29 2.06
N ILE A 286 -9.90 9.22 1.86
CA ILE A 286 -8.66 9.32 2.64
C ILE A 286 -8.97 9.52 4.13
N ALA A 287 -9.95 10.36 4.49
CA ALA A 287 -10.33 10.61 5.87
C ALA A 287 -10.94 9.36 6.54
N ALA A 288 -11.74 8.58 5.80
CA ALA A 288 -12.30 7.32 6.29
C ALA A 288 -11.21 6.27 6.55
N GLU A 289 -10.31 6.08 5.59
CA GLU A 289 -9.16 5.17 5.73
C GLU A 289 -8.26 5.58 6.89
N ARG A 290 -7.91 6.87 6.99
CA ARG A 290 -7.13 7.42 8.10
C ARG A 290 -7.76 7.14 9.45
N LYS A 291 -9.08 7.32 9.58
CA LYS A 291 -9.79 7.09 10.85
C LYS A 291 -9.73 5.63 11.28
N ILE A 292 -9.79 4.69 10.35
CA ILE A 292 -9.68 3.25 10.62
C ILE A 292 -8.26 2.91 11.08
N GLN A 293 -7.23 3.49 10.44
CA GLN A 293 -5.83 3.15 10.69
C GLN A 293 -5.26 3.74 11.99
N VAL A 294 -5.69 4.93 12.38
CA VAL A 294 -5.05 5.71 13.46
C VAL A 294 -5.65 5.45 14.84
N GLY A 295 -6.88 4.93 14.92
CA GLY A 295 -7.56 4.74 16.21
C GLY A 295 -7.71 6.04 17.01
N THR A 296 -7.59 5.98 18.35
CA THR A 296 -7.68 7.16 19.23
C THR A 296 -6.32 7.79 19.55
N GLY A 297 -5.20 7.13 19.19
CA GLY A 297 -3.84 7.55 19.56
C GLY A 297 -3.47 7.33 21.02
N ASP A 298 -4.28 6.57 21.77
CA ASP A 298 -4.01 6.25 23.17
C ASP A 298 -2.77 5.34 23.31
N ARG A 299 -2.07 5.48 24.43
CA ARG A 299 -0.90 4.65 24.78
C ARG A 299 -1.21 3.16 24.87
N SER A 300 -2.45 2.80 25.12
CA SER A 300 -2.93 1.41 25.18
C SER A 300 -3.03 0.74 23.82
N GLU A 301 -3.30 1.49 22.75
CA GLU A 301 -3.53 1.00 21.39
C GLU A 301 -2.23 0.73 20.59
N ARG A 302 -1.08 0.80 21.25
CA ARG A 302 0.24 0.66 20.63
C ARG A 302 0.38 -0.61 19.79
N ILE A 303 0.83 -0.46 18.56
CA ILE A 303 1.28 -1.58 17.70
C ILE A 303 2.74 -1.94 17.99
N ARG A 304 3.60 -0.91 18.23
CA ARG A 304 5.04 -1.10 18.45
C ARG A 304 5.57 -0.20 19.57
N THR A 305 6.55 -0.70 20.32
CA THR A 305 7.24 0.05 21.37
C THR A 305 8.73 0.14 21.08
N TYR A 306 9.26 1.35 21.16
CA TYR A 306 10.66 1.73 21.02
C TYR A 306 11.21 2.07 22.39
N ASN A 307 12.01 1.16 22.98
CA ASN A 307 12.56 1.31 24.33
C ASN A 307 14.04 1.63 24.24
N TYR A 308 14.40 2.91 24.38
CA TYR A 308 15.78 3.39 24.27
C TYR A 308 16.68 2.88 25.41
N PRO A 309 16.28 2.92 26.70
CA PRO A 309 17.10 2.39 27.79
C PRO A 309 17.48 0.93 27.63
N GLN A 310 16.65 0.12 26.95
CA GLN A 310 16.92 -1.31 26.72
C GLN A 310 17.42 -1.59 25.29
N SER A 311 17.62 -0.56 24.47
CA SER A 311 17.96 -0.68 23.05
C SER A 311 17.08 -1.69 22.29
N ARG A 312 15.77 -1.66 22.58
CA ARG A 312 14.79 -2.68 22.16
C ARG A 312 13.63 -2.10 21.37
N VAL A 313 13.26 -2.80 20.28
CA VAL A 313 12.00 -2.61 19.55
C VAL A 313 11.13 -3.83 19.74
N THR A 314 9.86 -3.64 20.10
CA THR A 314 8.90 -4.74 20.26
C THR A 314 7.65 -4.46 19.45
N ASP A 315 7.33 -5.32 18.47
CA ASP A 315 6.04 -5.32 17.80
C ASP A 315 5.06 -6.21 18.54
N HIS A 316 3.99 -5.61 19.05
CA HIS A 316 3.04 -6.30 19.93
C HIS A 316 2.06 -7.18 19.18
N ARG A 317 1.87 -6.98 17.88
CA ARG A 317 0.96 -7.77 17.05
C ARG A 317 1.43 -9.21 16.85
N ILE A 318 2.74 -9.36 16.71
CA ILE A 318 3.40 -10.66 16.47
C ILE A 318 4.33 -11.10 17.61
N GLY A 319 4.42 -10.31 18.68
CA GLY A 319 5.29 -10.59 19.82
C GLY A 319 6.79 -10.55 19.51
N LEU A 320 7.20 -10.02 18.35
CA LEU A 320 8.59 -9.93 17.94
C LEU A 320 9.34 -8.85 18.73
N THR A 321 10.50 -9.23 19.27
CA THR A 321 11.37 -8.30 20.01
C THR A 321 12.79 -8.35 19.46
N LEU A 322 13.32 -7.18 19.07
CA LEU A 322 14.69 -7.00 18.57
C LEU A 322 15.47 -6.09 19.49
N TYR A 323 16.71 -6.47 19.81
CA TYR A 323 17.65 -5.70 20.65
C TYR A 323 18.64 -4.89 19.79
N LYS A 324 18.14 -4.28 18.69
CA LYS A 324 18.90 -3.48 17.74
C LYS A 324 18.19 -2.17 17.37
N LEU A 325 17.69 -1.46 18.40
CA LEU A 325 16.90 -0.23 18.22
C LEU A 325 17.61 0.80 17.34
N GLU A 326 18.91 1.03 17.55
CA GLU A 326 19.68 2.03 16.79
C GLU A 326 19.73 1.68 15.30
N GLN A 327 19.98 0.41 14.97
CA GLN A 327 19.99 -0.07 13.58
C GLN A 327 18.61 0.09 12.95
N PHE A 328 17.56 -0.27 13.69
CA PHE A 328 16.17 -0.12 13.25
C PHE A 328 15.85 1.36 12.96
N MET A 329 16.20 2.29 13.84
CA MET A 329 15.99 3.72 13.66
C MET A 329 16.87 4.34 12.56
N ASN A 330 17.87 3.62 12.08
CA ASN A 330 18.69 3.97 10.92
C ASN A 330 18.25 3.25 9.63
N GLY A 331 17.06 2.63 9.62
CA GLY A 331 16.44 2.07 8.43
C GLY A 331 16.62 0.56 8.22
N ASP A 332 17.22 -0.19 9.17
CA ASP A 332 17.26 -1.66 9.13
C ASP A 332 15.95 -2.24 9.70
N CYS A 333 14.87 -2.15 8.90
CA CYS A 333 13.51 -2.49 9.32
C CYS A 333 13.01 -3.82 8.71
N ASP A 334 13.73 -4.41 7.77
CA ASP A 334 13.25 -5.56 6.98
C ASP A 334 12.79 -6.74 7.85
N GLU A 335 13.53 -7.08 8.90
CA GLU A 335 13.19 -8.21 9.76
C GLU A 335 11.79 -8.09 10.39
N VAL A 336 11.40 -6.87 10.80
CA VAL A 336 10.06 -6.63 11.36
C VAL A 336 9.01 -6.61 10.26
N PHE A 337 9.28 -5.94 9.14
CA PHE A 337 8.31 -5.79 8.06
C PHE A 337 8.03 -7.12 7.37
N ASP A 338 9.06 -7.94 7.17
CA ASP A 338 8.91 -9.28 6.60
C ASP A 338 8.19 -10.23 7.55
N ALA A 339 8.48 -10.18 8.86
CA ALA A 339 7.77 -10.95 9.86
C ALA A 339 6.27 -10.60 9.92
N LEU A 340 5.92 -9.32 9.79
CA LEU A 340 4.52 -8.88 9.73
C LEU A 340 3.83 -9.36 8.45
N ALA A 341 4.51 -9.29 7.30
CA ALA A 341 3.99 -9.80 6.04
C ALA A 341 3.76 -11.31 6.08
N ILE A 342 4.66 -12.07 6.70
CA ILE A 342 4.52 -13.52 6.91
C ILE A 342 3.34 -13.82 7.83
N ALA A 343 3.21 -13.09 8.95
CA ALA A 343 2.10 -13.28 9.89
C ALA A 343 0.74 -13.01 9.23
N ASP A 344 0.61 -11.95 8.44
CA ASP A 344 -0.61 -11.64 7.68
C ASP A 344 -0.95 -12.73 6.67
N ARG A 345 0.05 -13.22 5.91
CA ARG A 345 -0.12 -14.33 4.97
C ARG A 345 -0.56 -15.61 5.68
N THR A 346 0.05 -15.93 6.82
CA THR A 346 -0.31 -17.11 7.62
C THR A 346 -1.74 -17.00 8.16
N ALA A 347 -2.15 -15.81 8.63
CA ALA A 347 -3.51 -15.58 9.08
C ALA A 347 -4.53 -15.73 7.95
N LYS A 348 -4.22 -15.22 6.74
CA LYS A 348 -5.07 -15.39 5.55
C LYS A 348 -5.18 -16.85 5.10
N LEU A 349 -4.09 -17.62 5.16
CA LEU A 349 -4.12 -19.06 4.88
C LEU A 349 -5.00 -19.82 5.88
N ALA A 350 -4.90 -19.48 7.17
CA ALA A 350 -5.73 -20.10 8.21
C ALA A 350 -7.22 -19.75 8.06
N ALA A 351 -7.55 -18.54 7.60
CA ALA A 351 -8.91 -18.10 7.35
C ALA A 351 -9.51 -18.71 6.07
N GLY A 352 -8.72 -18.84 4.99
CA GLY A 352 -9.16 -19.40 3.71
C GLY A 352 -9.16 -20.93 3.64
N GLY A 353 -8.68 -21.63 4.66
CA GLY A 353 -8.70 -23.09 4.73
C GLY A 353 -10.05 -23.70 5.16
N ASN A 354 -11.10 -22.89 5.32
CA ASN A 354 -12.44 -23.32 5.69
C ASN A 354 -13.47 -23.25 4.54
N ASP A 355 -13.04 -23.01 3.29
CA ASP A 355 -13.91 -23.06 2.09
C ASP A 355 -13.50 -24.19 1.12
#